data_4b1173e0b27ec310e8b36a526b8cc1bc
#
_entry.id   4b1173e0b27ec310e8b36a526b8cc1bc
#
_cell.length_a   1.000
_cell.length_b   1.000
_cell.length_c   1.000
_cell.angle_alpha   90.00
_cell.angle_beta   90.00
_cell.angle_gamma   90.00
#
_symmetry.space_group_name_H-M   'P 1'
#
loop_
_entity.id
_entity.type
_entity.pdbx_description
1 polymer ?
#
loop_
_entity_poly.entity_id
_entity_poly.type
_entity_poly.pdbx_seq_one_letter_code
_entity_poly.pdbx_strand_id
1 'polypeptide(L)'
;MRKIRHFLLVLCVVALGSGWGSTVFAQTAIDLHTGRVTKASPNENPMSKQRIMARDRALATQDSLDYNEAVAKAFFLLRKDSLSQAQHELERALRLRPKAETNAVLRLNLAKIYYWRKQWHDADRTLREVREEFARQLAQKGNVKTSLEAGTNGNLQSLLNETCTWHCNTLYQLGKYQLAADSIQVFLQQKPELSPHEEMDVCTLLGDCYFALKNYDAAVAAYKRTLKIEANAFEALLPMVQALQALHREEEALMWLNSALQYENYEEPLVARAKLHRAMANEEAALADWEVLVKENPQNLQYQVARAEMLLAVGKKKKAKDAVKKLLHAGFPHRELPAQLQEIK
;
A
#
# COMPACT_ATOMS: atom_id res chain seq x y z
N MET A 1 -4.55 7.48 4.76
CA MET A 1 -3.34 8.23 5.15
C MET A 1 -2.62 7.70 6.40
N ARG A 2 -3.30 7.15 7.44
CA ARG A 2 -2.61 6.54 8.60
C ARG A 2 -1.83 5.26 8.29
N LYS A 3 -2.30 4.39 7.38
CA LYS A 3 -1.63 3.12 6.96
C LYS A 3 -0.28 3.35 6.25
N ILE A 4 -0.08 4.50 5.60
CA ILE A 4 1.16 4.89 4.91
C ILE A 4 2.35 5.04 5.89
N ARG A 5 2.12 5.53 7.11
CA ARG A 5 3.17 5.78 8.09
C ARG A 5 3.85 4.52 8.62
N HIS A 6 3.12 3.40 8.72
CA HIS A 6 3.70 2.15 9.25
C HIS A 6 4.60 1.43 8.24
N PHE A 7 4.24 1.45 6.95
CA PHE A 7 5.01 0.78 5.90
C PHE A 7 6.39 1.44 5.62
N LEU A 8 6.48 2.78 5.75
CA LEU A 8 7.75 3.51 5.61
C LEU A 8 8.71 3.29 6.80
N LEU A 9 8.20 3.00 7.99
CA LEU A 9 9.00 2.86 9.22
C LEU A 9 9.80 1.55 9.28
N VAL A 10 9.32 0.46 8.69
CA VAL A 10 9.99 -0.85 8.73
C VAL A 10 11.27 -0.84 7.89
N LEU A 11 11.30 -0.12 6.78
CA LEU A 11 12.46 -0.07 5.87
C LEU A 11 13.65 0.76 6.37
N CYS A 12 13.42 1.72 7.26
CA CYS A 12 14.51 2.51 7.84
C CYS A 12 15.39 1.72 8.83
N VAL A 13 14.85 0.66 9.45
CA VAL A 13 15.59 -0.15 10.43
C VAL A 13 16.55 -1.12 9.75
N VAL A 14 16.20 -1.64 8.57
CA VAL A 14 17.01 -2.62 7.84
C VAL A 14 18.26 -1.98 7.20
N ALA A 15 18.18 -0.73 6.74
CA ALA A 15 19.34 -0.01 6.18
C ALA A 15 20.39 0.41 7.25
N LEU A 16 19.99 0.51 8.51
CA LEU A 16 20.86 0.86 9.63
C LEU A 16 21.43 -0.37 10.39
N GLY A 17 20.88 -1.56 10.18
CA GLY A 17 21.27 -2.79 10.88
C GLY A 17 22.42 -3.57 10.25
N SER A 18 22.78 -3.33 8.99
CA SER A 18 23.96 -3.94 8.36
C SER A 18 25.20 -3.09 8.64
N GLY A 19 26.08 -3.58 9.49
CA GLY A 19 27.44 -3.20 9.92
C GLY A 19 28.30 -2.11 9.26
N TRP A 20 27.69 -1.19 8.54
CA TRP A 20 28.37 -0.10 7.82
C TRP A 20 28.42 1.22 8.60
N GLY A 21 27.85 1.23 9.82
CA GLY A 21 27.58 2.48 10.55
C GLY A 21 28.68 3.03 11.41
N SER A 22 29.62 2.21 11.91
CA SER A 22 30.42 2.66 13.05
C SER A 22 31.75 3.32 12.71
N THR A 23 32.34 3.05 11.56
CA THR A 23 33.67 3.62 11.23
C THR A 23 33.62 4.86 10.34
N VAL A 24 32.62 4.98 9.46
CA VAL A 24 32.48 6.13 8.54
C VAL A 24 31.78 7.31 9.22
N PHE A 25 30.83 7.07 10.12
CA PHE A 25 30.14 8.14 10.85
C PHE A 25 31.00 8.84 11.92
N ALA A 26 31.97 8.14 12.51
CA ALA A 26 32.86 8.75 13.51
C ALA A 26 33.81 9.81 12.92
N GLN A 27 34.24 9.65 11.67
CA GLN A 27 35.09 10.64 11.00
C GLN A 27 34.31 11.83 10.40
N THR A 28 33.09 11.60 9.96
CA THR A 28 32.23 12.67 9.38
C THR A 28 31.58 13.57 10.44
N ALA A 29 31.42 13.11 11.68
CA ALA A 29 30.82 13.92 12.75
C ALA A 29 31.68 15.12 13.19
N ILE A 30 32.98 15.10 12.89
CA ILE A 30 33.90 16.14 13.34
C ILE A 30 33.88 17.35 12.36
N ASP A 31 33.62 17.12 11.07
CA ASP A 31 33.67 18.22 10.06
C ASP A 31 32.36 18.99 9.88
N LEU A 32 31.25 18.48 10.34
CA LEU A 32 29.96 19.17 10.27
C LEU A 32 29.86 20.40 11.20
N HIS A 33 30.82 20.56 12.14
CA HIS A 33 30.78 21.67 13.11
C HIS A 33 31.66 22.85 12.72
N THR A 34 32.61 22.71 11.83
CA THR A 34 33.59 23.76 11.52
C THR A 34 33.44 24.44 10.15
N GLY A 35 32.67 23.90 9.21
CA GLY A 35 32.31 24.57 7.95
C GLY A 35 33.49 25.07 7.09
N ARG A 36 34.73 24.62 7.31
CA ARG A 36 35.90 25.06 6.57
C ARG A 36 36.52 23.97 5.71
N VAL A 37 36.25 24.05 4.41
CA VAL A 37 37.06 23.39 3.40
C VAL A 37 38.33 24.21 3.22
N THR A 38 39.50 23.69 3.60
CA THR A 38 40.78 24.32 3.31
C THR A 38 41.04 24.23 1.79
N LYS A 39 40.94 25.36 1.11
CA LYS A 39 41.41 25.48 -0.29
C LYS A 39 42.90 25.24 -0.33
N ALA A 40 43.36 24.28 -1.11
CA ALA A 40 44.75 24.06 -1.39
C ALA A 40 45.38 25.29 -2.09
N SER A 41 46.58 25.64 -1.69
CA SER A 41 47.35 26.78 -2.18
C SER A 41 47.64 26.66 -3.70
N PRO A 42 47.61 27.78 -4.47
CA PRO A 42 47.71 27.76 -5.95
C PRO A 42 49.09 27.48 -6.54
N ASN A 43 50.10 27.20 -5.75
CA ASN A 43 51.51 27.24 -6.23
C ASN A 43 52.24 25.90 -6.24
N GLU A 44 51.57 24.81 -6.60
CA GLU A 44 52.24 23.52 -6.72
C GLU A 44 52.08 22.92 -8.13
N ASN A 45 53.23 22.60 -8.74
CA ASN A 45 53.40 22.03 -10.07
C ASN A 45 52.51 20.80 -10.31
N PRO A 46 51.56 20.80 -11.29
CA PRO A 46 50.47 19.83 -11.38
C PRO A 46 50.82 18.45 -11.91
N MET A 47 52.11 18.13 -12.16
CA MET A 47 52.49 17.00 -13.00
C MET A 47 53.11 15.78 -12.31
N SER A 48 53.08 15.66 -10.99
CA SER A 48 53.52 14.40 -10.37
C SER A 48 52.35 13.37 -10.28
N LYS A 49 52.59 12.12 -10.72
CA LYS A 49 51.62 11.02 -10.62
C LYS A 49 50.99 10.88 -9.23
N GLN A 50 51.76 11.15 -8.18
CA GLN A 50 51.31 11.09 -6.79
C GLN A 50 50.29 12.19 -6.46
N ARG A 51 50.41 13.39 -7.04
CA ARG A 51 49.47 14.50 -6.85
C ARG A 51 48.17 14.27 -7.58
N ILE A 52 48.21 13.70 -8.80
CA ILE A 52 47.02 13.30 -9.55
C ILE A 52 46.24 12.23 -8.76
N MET A 53 46.93 11.20 -8.28
CA MET A 53 46.29 10.14 -7.44
C MET A 53 45.72 10.68 -6.13
N ALA A 54 46.41 11.63 -5.48
CA ALA A 54 45.91 12.28 -4.26
C ALA A 54 44.66 13.14 -4.53
N ARG A 55 44.66 13.87 -5.66
CA ARG A 55 43.50 14.65 -6.12
C ARG A 55 42.32 13.75 -6.47
N ASP A 56 42.56 12.67 -7.21
CA ASP A 56 41.50 11.74 -7.60
C ASP A 56 40.92 11.02 -6.37
N ARG A 57 41.76 10.67 -5.39
CA ARG A 57 41.30 10.15 -4.08
C ARG A 57 40.46 11.18 -3.31
N ALA A 58 40.91 12.45 -3.28
CA ALA A 58 40.16 13.52 -2.60
C ALA A 58 38.83 13.79 -3.27
N LEU A 59 38.74 13.81 -4.60
CA LEU A 59 37.49 13.94 -5.36
C LEU A 59 36.57 12.73 -5.10
N ALA A 60 37.10 11.52 -5.19
CA ALA A 60 36.33 10.31 -4.90
C ALA A 60 35.79 10.27 -3.45
N THR A 61 36.54 10.85 -2.51
CA THR A 61 36.08 10.99 -1.10
C THR A 61 34.98 12.03 -1.01
N GLN A 62 35.10 13.18 -1.68
CA GLN A 62 34.07 14.23 -1.68
C GLN A 62 32.77 13.72 -2.32
N ASP A 63 32.86 13.07 -3.49
CA ASP A 63 31.70 12.45 -4.15
C ASP A 63 31.03 11.41 -3.24
N SER A 64 31.80 10.69 -2.42
CA SER A 64 31.27 9.75 -1.43
C SER A 64 30.54 10.46 -0.29
N LEU A 65 31.06 11.58 0.18
CA LEU A 65 30.42 12.38 1.24
C LEU A 65 29.12 12.99 0.74
N ASP A 66 29.13 13.61 -0.45
CA ASP A 66 27.96 14.22 -1.06
C ASP A 66 26.86 13.19 -1.35
N TYR A 67 27.25 11.98 -1.79
CA TYR A 67 26.32 10.86 -1.96
C TYR A 67 25.67 10.45 -0.64
N ASN A 68 26.48 10.24 0.41
CA ASN A 68 25.96 9.83 1.72
C ASN A 68 25.06 10.90 2.34
N GLU A 69 25.40 12.17 2.19
CA GLU A 69 24.55 13.29 2.61
C GLU A 69 23.20 13.29 1.90
N ALA A 70 23.20 13.14 0.57
CA ALA A 70 21.97 13.08 -0.23
C ALA A 70 21.09 11.89 0.19
N VAL A 71 21.69 10.71 0.41
CA VAL A 71 20.98 9.52 0.89
C VAL A 71 20.37 9.77 2.28
N ALA A 72 21.17 10.25 3.23
CA ALA A 72 20.69 10.51 4.59
C ALA A 72 19.54 11.52 4.62
N LYS A 73 19.68 12.60 3.83
CA LYS A 73 18.66 13.64 3.70
C LYS A 73 17.38 13.10 3.04
N ALA A 74 17.49 12.26 2.03
CA ALA A 74 16.34 11.63 1.40
C ALA A 74 15.53 10.80 2.39
N PHE A 75 16.19 9.93 3.17
CA PHE A 75 15.50 9.11 4.18
C PHE A 75 14.91 9.95 5.32
N PHE A 76 15.56 11.02 5.72
CA PHE A 76 15.01 11.97 6.69
C PHE A 76 13.72 12.63 6.16
N LEU A 77 13.71 13.04 4.88
CA LEU A 77 12.57 13.66 4.22
C LEU A 77 11.41 12.67 4.02
N LEU A 78 11.71 11.40 3.73
CA LEU A 78 10.69 10.34 3.68
C LEU A 78 9.97 10.16 5.03
N ARG A 79 10.71 10.22 6.15
CA ARG A 79 10.11 10.18 7.49
C ARG A 79 9.19 11.36 7.78
N LYS A 80 9.44 12.52 7.14
CA LYS A 80 8.64 13.74 7.26
C LYS A 80 7.53 13.85 6.22
N ASP A 81 7.31 12.80 5.43
CA ASP A 81 6.31 12.76 4.36
C ASP A 81 6.53 13.82 3.25
N SER A 82 7.77 14.31 3.13
CA SER A 82 8.17 15.33 2.16
C SER A 82 8.60 14.68 0.83
N LEU A 83 7.66 14.02 0.15
CA LEU A 83 7.93 13.14 -1.00
C LEU A 83 8.67 13.84 -2.14
N SER A 84 8.31 15.10 -2.48
CA SER A 84 8.96 15.84 -3.58
C SER A 84 10.43 16.14 -3.31
N GLN A 85 10.74 16.53 -2.07
CA GLN A 85 12.11 16.80 -1.66
C GLN A 85 12.93 15.51 -1.54
N ALA A 86 12.33 14.44 -1.00
CA ALA A 86 12.95 13.13 -0.93
C ALA A 86 13.28 12.59 -2.32
N GLN A 87 12.39 12.75 -3.29
CA GLN A 87 12.63 12.40 -4.69
C GLN A 87 13.88 13.10 -5.23
N HIS A 88 13.96 14.42 -5.04
CA HIS A 88 15.09 15.22 -5.52
C HIS A 88 16.44 14.73 -4.95
N GLU A 89 16.48 14.43 -3.65
CA GLU A 89 17.71 13.94 -3.02
C GLU A 89 18.07 12.50 -3.44
N LEU A 90 17.08 11.61 -3.65
CA LEU A 90 17.34 10.29 -4.21
C LEU A 90 17.91 10.37 -5.64
N GLU A 91 17.30 11.20 -6.48
CA GLU A 91 17.79 11.43 -7.83
C GLU A 91 19.19 12.07 -7.83
N ARG A 92 19.48 12.98 -6.89
CA ARG A 92 20.83 13.55 -6.69
C ARG A 92 21.82 12.47 -6.32
N ALA A 93 21.51 11.61 -5.36
CA ALA A 93 22.37 10.50 -4.96
C ALA A 93 22.67 9.55 -6.15
N LEU A 94 21.64 9.18 -6.91
CA LEU A 94 21.79 8.30 -8.08
C LEU A 94 22.66 8.91 -9.18
N ARG A 95 22.66 10.25 -9.35
CA ARG A 95 23.54 10.97 -10.28
C ARG A 95 24.99 11.00 -9.79
N LEU A 96 25.20 11.21 -8.49
CA LEU A 96 26.55 11.29 -7.91
C LEU A 96 27.30 9.95 -8.01
N ARG A 97 26.61 8.83 -7.76
CA ARG A 97 27.23 7.49 -7.82
C ARG A 97 26.36 6.49 -8.57
N PRO A 98 26.29 6.57 -9.90
CA PRO A 98 25.34 5.77 -10.70
C PRO A 98 25.57 4.25 -10.62
N LYS A 99 26.77 3.81 -10.26
CA LYS A 99 27.17 2.39 -10.18
C LYS A 99 27.24 1.85 -8.74
N ALA A 100 26.77 2.59 -7.73
CA ALA A 100 26.82 2.09 -6.35
C ALA A 100 25.89 0.89 -6.17
N GLU A 101 26.35 -0.16 -5.46
CA GLU A 101 25.58 -1.39 -5.21
C GLU A 101 24.26 -1.13 -4.45
N THR A 102 24.25 -0.10 -3.61
CA THR A 102 23.07 0.31 -2.84
C THR A 102 21.99 1.01 -3.68
N ASN A 103 22.28 1.34 -4.94
CA ASN A 103 21.36 2.10 -5.79
C ASN A 103 20.03 1.36 -6.09
N ALA A 104 20.02 0.04 -6.07
CA ALA A 104 18.80 -0.73 -6.25
C ALA A 104 17.78 -0.39 -5.15
N VAL A 105 18.22 -0.27 -3.89
CA VAL A 105 17.37 0.14 -2.76
C VAL A 105 16.90 1.60 -2.89
N LEU A 106 17.78 2.49 -3.35
CA LEU A 106 17.42 3.90 -3.59
C LEU A 106 16.38 4.02 -4.71
N ARG A 107 16.55 3.27 -5.80
CA ARG A 107 15.58 3.20 -6.91
C ARG A 107 14.25 2.60 -6.47
N LEU A 108 14.26 1.57 -5.60
CA LEU A 108 13.01 1.04 -5.02
C LEU A 108 12.24 2.12 -4.25
N ASN A 109 12.92 2.89 -3.40
CA ASN A 109 12.28 3.99 -2.68
C ASN A 109 11.81 5.12 -3.63
N LEU A 110 12.58 5.41 -4.68
CA LEU A 110 12.18 6.37 -5.71
C LEU A 110 10.92 5.88 -6.45
N ALA A 111 10.84 4.60 -6.80
CA ALA A 111 9.67 4.01 -7.43
C ALA A 111 8.41 4.09 -6.54
N LYS A 112 8.57 3.89 -5.22
CA LYS A 112 7.48 4.10 -4.26
C LYS A 112 7.00 5.56 -4.23
N ILE A 113 7.92 6.52 -4.31
CA ILE A 113 7.58 7.94 -4.41
C ILE A 113 6.80 8.20 -5.72
N TYR A 114 7.28 7.69 -6.85
CA TYR A 114 6.55 7.80 -8.12
C TYR A 114 5.14 7.23 -8.01
N TYR A 115 4.98 6.06 -7.37
CA TYR A 115 3.68 5.46 -7.11
C TYR A 115 2.76 6.40 -6.30
N TRP A 116 3.21 6.91 -5.16
CA TRP A 116 2.42 7.82 -4.32
C TRP A 116 2.07 9.14 -5.00
N ARG A 117 2.93 9.60 -5.91
CA ARG A 117 2.69 10.79 -6.72
C ARG A 117 1.87 10.51 -7.98
N LYS A 118 1.36 9.29 -8.15
CA LYS A 118 0.57 8.84 -9.31
C LYS A 118 1.34 8.93 -10.64
N GLN A 119 2.67 8.87 -10.59
CA GLN A 119 3.55 8.80 -11.75
C GLN A 119 3.77 7.33 -12.14
N TRP A 120 2.67 6.65 -12.52
CA TRP A 120 2.62 5.20 -12.68
C TRP A 120 3.60 4.64 -13.70
N HIS A 121 3.84 5.36 -14.79
CA HIS A 121 4.78 4.94 -15.85
C HIS A 121 6.23 4.98 -15.39
N ASP A 122 6.61 6.01 -14.61
CA ASP A 122 7.96 6.10 -14.03
C ASP A 122 8.16 5.03 -12.95
N ALA A 123 7.13 4.77 -12.14
CA ALA A 123 7.14 3.69 -11.17
C ALA A 123 7.32 2.32 -11.86
N ASP A 124 6.54 2.02 -12.91
CA ASP A 124 6.62 0.75 -13.66
C ASP A 124 8.02 0.53 -14.25
N ARG A 125 8.57 1.55 -14.92
CA ARG A 125 9.93 1.48 -15.49
C ARG A 125 10.97 1.20 -14.41
N THR A 126 10.96 2.00 -13.35
CA THR A 126 11.95 1.89 -12.27
C THR A 126 11.85 0.55 -11.54
N LEU A 127 10.63 0.05 -11.28
CA LEU A 127 10.43 -1.24 -10.60
C LEU A 127 10.90 -2.43 -11.44
N ARG A 128 10.75 -2.38 -12.76
CA ARG A 128 11.32 -3.42 -13.65
C ARG A 128 12.85 -3.46 -13.56
N GLU A 129 13.50 -2.30 -13.63
CA GLU A 129 14.97 -2.19 -13.50
C GLU A 129 15.45 -2.72 -12.14
N VAL A 130 14.78 -2.34 -11.06
CA VAL A 130 15.11 -2.77 -9.70
C VAL A 130 14.91 -4.28 -9.52
N ARG A 131 13.84 -4.84 -10.06
CA ARG A 131 13.57 -6.29 -10.00
C ARG A 131 14.69 -7.09 -10.69
N GLU A 132 15.10 -6.66 -11.88
CA GLU A 132 16.19 -7.30 -12.61
C GLU A 132 17.52 -7.20 -11.87
N GLU A 133 17.78 -6.08 -11.22
CA GLU A 133 19.00 -5.86 -10.43
C GLU A 133 19.04 -6.78 -9.20
N PHE A 134 17.98 -6.82 -8.40
CA PHE A 134 17.91 -7.72 -7.24
C PHE A 134 17.96 -9.20 -7.65
N ALA A 135 17.31 -9.59 -8.76
CA ALA A 135 17.38 -10.95 -9.27
C ALA A 135 18.81 -11.32 -9.68
N ARG A 136 19.55 -10.41 -10.34
CA ARG A 136 20.97 -10.61 -10.68
C ARG A 136 21.84 -10.73 -9.44
N GLN A 137 21.68 -9.86 -8.46
CA GLN A 137 22.43 -9.90 -7.20
C GLN A 137 22.17 -11.21 -6.43
N LEU A 138 20.94 -11.67 -6.39
CA LEU A 138 20.56 -12.93 -5.74
C LEU A 138 21.20 -14.13 -6.46
N ALA A 139 21.17 -14.15 -7.81
CA ALA A 139 21.78 -15.21 -8.61
C ALA A 139 23.31 -15.27 -8.44
N GLN A 140 23.98 -14.12 -8.34
CA GLN A 140 25.41 -14.04 -8.11
C GLN A 140 25.83 -14.53 -6.71
N LYS A 141 25.04 -14.19 -5.68
CA LYS A 141 25.30 -14.58 -4.28
C LYS A 141 24.88 -16.03 -3.97
N GLY A 142 23.92 -16.59 -4.69
CA GLY A 142 23.45 -17.97 -4.51
C GLY A 142 24.51 -19.05 -4.74
N ASN A 143 25.65 -18.71 -5.34
CA ASN A 143 26.78 -19.61 -5.56
C ASN A 143 27.81 -19.65 -4.40
N VAL A 144 27.63 -18.87 -3.34
CA VAL A 144 28.59 -18.78 -2.20
C VAL A 144 27.92 -19.34 -0.95
N LYS A 145 28.46 -20.47 -0.46
CA LYS A 145 27.93 -21.21 0.70
C LYS A 145 28.64 -20.81 1.98
N THR A 146 28.47 -19.58 2.49
CA THR A 146 28.95 -19.24 3.84
C THR A 146 27.83 -18.81 4.75
N SER A 147 27.87 -19.24 6.01
CA SER A 147 26.83 -19.01 7.03
C SER A 147 26.58 -17.52 7.38
N LEU A 148 27.57 -16.65 7.09
CA LEU A 148 27.45 -15.20 7.27
C LEU A 148 26.58 -14.54 6.19
N GLU A 149 26.39 -15.18 5.04
CA GLU A 149 25.67 -14.66 3.88
C GLU A 149 24.18 -15.06 3.84
N ALA A 150 23.78 -16.01 4.68
CA ALA A 150 22.37 -16.41 4.77
C ALA A 150 21.47 -15.23 5.17
N GLY A 151 21.94 -14.35 6.07
CA GLY A 151 21.20 -13.15 6.47
C GLY A 151 21.10 -12.10 5.36
N THR A 152 22.14 -11.95 4.52
CA THR A 152 22.14 -11.00 3.40
C THR A 152 21.31 -11.49 2.22
N ASN A 153 21.25 -12.80 1.99
CA ASN A 153 20.41 -13.41 0.95
C ASN A 153 18.93 -13.32 1.33
N GLY A 154 18.58 -13.55 2.60
CA GLY A 154 17.22 -13.35 3.10
C GLY A 154 16.74 -11.91 2.90
N ASN A 155 17.60 -10.92 3.15
CA ASN A 155 17.27 -9.52 2.92
C ASN A 155 17.06 -9.19 1.43
N LEU A 156 17.90 -9.72 0.53
CA LEU A 156 17.73 -9.53 -0.92
C LEU A 156 16.45 -10.19 -1.45
N GLN A 157 16.10 -11.37 -0.95
CA GLN A 157 14.85 -12.04 -1.31
C GLN A 157 13.64 -11.21 -0.85
N SER A 158 13.67 -10.67 0.36
CA SER A 158 12.61 -9.78 0.86
C SER A 158 12.48 -8.52 0.01
N LEU A 159 13.57 -7.87 -0.37
CA LEU A 159 13.56 -6.70 -1.26
C LEU A 159 13.02 -7.04 -2.66
N LEU A 160 13.34 -8.22 -3.18
CA LEU A 160 12.79 -8.70 -4.44
C LEU A 160 11.29 -8.94 -4.33
N ASN A 161 10.82 -9.59 -3.26
CA ASN A 161 9.40 -9.82 -2.99
C ASN A 161 8.65 -8.49 -2.89
N GLU A 162 9.18 -7.54 -2.13
CA GLU A 162 8.62 -6.19 -2.01
C GLU A 162 8.55 -5.48 -3.37
N THR A 163 9.61 -5.57 -4.17
CA THR A 163 9.65 -4.97 -5.51
C THR A 163 8.59 -5.59 -6.42
N CYS A 164 8.40 -6.90 -6.37
CA CYS A 164 7.35 -7.59 -7.12
C CYS A 164 5.95 -7.11 -6.71
N THR A 165 5.70 -6.97 -5.41
CA THR A 165 4.41 -6.48 -4.90
C THR A 165 4.13 -5.05 -5.38
N TRP A 166 5.09 -4.13 -5.25
CA TRP A 166 4.95 -2.76 -5.75
C TRP A 166 4.75 -2.69 -7.26
N HIS A 167 5.43 -3.57 -8.02
CA HIS A 167 5.25 -3.63 -9.47
C HIS A 167 3.84 -4.09 -9.85
N CYS A 168 3.31 -5.12 -9.19
CA CYS A 168 1.94 -5.59 -9.42
C CYS A 168 0.91 -4.51 -9.07
N ASN A 169 1.07 -3.80 -7.96
CA ASN A 169 0.23 -2.66 -7.60
C ASN A 169 0.28 -1.55 -8.68
N THR A 170 1.48 -1.28 -9.20
CA THR A 170 1.65 -0.26 -10.25
C THR A 170 0.97 -0.67 -11.55
N LEU A 171 1.07 -1.94 -11.94
CA LEU A 171 0.36 -2.48 -13.11
C LEU A 171 -1.16 -2.38 -12.94
N TYR A 172 -1.68 -2.65 -11.75
CA TYR A 172 -3.09 -2.46 -11.42
C TYR A 172 -3.52 -1.00 -11.61
N GLN A 173 -2.75 -0.04 -11.08
CA GLN A 173 -3.06 1.39 -11.24
C GLN A 173 -2.98 1.86 -12.70
N LEU A 174 -2.17 1.22 -13.53
CA LEU A 174 -2.09 1.45 -14.98
C LEU A 174 -3.24 0.80 -15.77
N GLY A 175 -4.18 0.10 -15.10
CA GLY A 175 -5.26 -0.65 -15.74
C GLY A 175 -4.80 -1.92 -16.45
N LYS A 176 -3.55 -2.36 -16.26
CA LYS A 176 -2.98 -3.57 -16.85
C LYS A 176 -3.33 -4.80 -15.99
N TYR A 177 -4.63 -5.00 -15.72
CA TYR A 177 -5.11 -5.98 -14.73
C TYR A 177 -4.70 -7.42 -15.05
N GLN A 178 -4.76 -7.84 -16.31
CA GLN A 178 -4.35 -9.19 -16.71
C GLN A 178 -2.86 -9.41 -16.43
N LEU A 179 -2.01 -8.46 -16.83
CA LEU A 179 -0.57 -8.56 -16.60
C LEU A 179 -0.22 -8.55 -15.11
N ALA A 180 -0.95 -7.77 -14.30
CA ALA A 180 -0.79 -7.78 -12.86
C ALA A 180 -1.17 -9.14 -12.27
N ALA A 181 -2.32 -9.70 -12.64
CA ALA A 181 -2.78 -11.00 -12.19
C ALA A 181 -1.80 -12.13 -12.54
N ASP A 182 -1.34 -12.18 -13.80
CA ASP A 182 -0.37 -13.18 -14.27
C ASP A 182 0.96 -13.05 -13.50
N SER A 183 1.42 -11.82 -13.27
CA SER A 183 2.65 -11.56 -12.51
C SER A 183 2.53 -12.01 -11.06
N ILE A 184 1.38 -11.78 -10.42
CA ILE A 184 1.10 -12.25 -9.05
C ILE A 184 1.03 -13.76 -8.98
N GLN A 185 0.37 -14.42 -9.95
CA GLN A 185 0.31 -15.88 -9.99
C GLN A 185 1.69 -16.51 -10.11
N VAL A 186 2.53 -16.01 -11.02
CA VAL A 186 3.92 -16.48 -11.17
C VAL A 186 4.70 -16.25 -9.88
N PHE A 187 4.54 -15.09 -9.24
CA PHE A 187 5.18 -14.77 -7.96
C PHE A 187 4.77 -15.76 -6.85
N LEU A 188 3.48 -16.03 -6.69
CA LEU A 188 2.97 -16.96 -5.68
C LEU A 188 3.36 -18.42 -5.95
N GLN A 189 3.51 -18.83 -7.25
CA GLN A 189 3.99 -20.16 -7.62
C GLN A 189 5.43 -20.41 -7.18
N GLN A 190 6.26 -19.39 -7.09
CA GLN A 190 7.62 -19.49 -6.58
C GLN A 190 7.68 -19.73 -5.07
N LYS A 191 6.53 -19.76 -4.37
CA LYS A 191 6.38 -19.96 -2.93
C LYS A 191 7.29 -18.99 -2.14
N PRO A 192 7.16 -17.67 -2.36
CA PRO A 192 7.96 -16.70 -1.66
C PRO A 192 7.70 -16.77 -0.14
N GLU A 193 8.73 -16.54 0.65
CA GLU A 193 8.55 -16.36 2.10
C GLU A 193 7.91 -15.00 2.35
N LEU A 194 6.61 -15.01 2.59
CA LEU A 194 5.80 -13.82 2.89
C LEU A 194 5.33 -13.88 4.34
N SER A 195 5.31 -12.75 5.00
CA SER A 195 4.54 -12.61 6.24
C SER A 195 3.04 -12.75 5.95
N PRO A 196 2.21 -13.09 6.94
CA PRO A 196 0.76 -13.16 6.75
C PRO A 196 0.16 -11.88 6.15
N HIS A 197 0.66 -10.71 6.56
CA HIS A 197 0.20 -9.43 6.04
C HIS A 197 0.57 -9.23 4.55
N GLU A 198 1.80 -9.57 4.17
CA GLU A 198 2.22 -9.49 2.76
C GLU A 198 1.43 -10.48 1.88
N GLU A 199 1.14 -11.68 2.38
CA GLU A 199 0.30 -12.64 1.66
C GLU A 199 -1.13 -12.10 1.48
N MET A 200 -1.69 -11.48 2.51
CA MET A 200 -3.01 -10.83 2.43
C MET A 200 -3.03 -9.73 1.37
N ASP A 201 -2.04 -8.83 1.38
CA ASP A 201 -1.94 -7.74 0.41
C ASP A 201 -1.88 -8.27 -1.03
N VAL A 202 -1.04 -9.28 -1.27
CA VAL A 202 -0.86 -9.88 -2.60
C VAL A 202 -2.12 -10.62 -3.06
N CYS A 203 -2.77 -11.38 -2.17
CA CYS A 203 -3.99 -12.12 -2.51
C CYS A 203 -5.18 -11.17 -2.72
N THR A 204 -5.28 -10.08 -1.95
CA THR A 204 -6.32 -9.05 -2.14
C THR A 204 -6.13 -8.37 -3.49
N LEU A 205 -4.89 -7.95 -3.83
CA LEU A 205 -4.59 -7.36 -5.13
C LEU A 205 -4.91 -8.32 -6.30
N LEU A 206 -4.65 -9.61 -6.14
CA LEU A 206 -5.03 -10.62 -7.15
C LEU A 206 -6.55 -10.66 -7.33
N GLY A 207 -7.28 -10.62 -6.23
CA GLY A 207 -8.74 -10.53 -6.24
C GLY A 207 -9.24 -9.28 -6.96
N ASP A 208 -8.65 -8.12 -6.66
CA ASP A 208 -8.98 -6.85 -7.30
C ASP A 208 -8.72 -6.87 -8.81
N CYS A 209 -7.60 -7.48 -9.24
CA CYS A 209 -7.30 -7.66 -10.65
C CYS A 209 -8.38 -8.49 -11.35
N TYR A 210 -8.76 -9.64 -10.79
CA TYR A 210 -9.79 -10.50 -11.36
C TYR A 210 -11.18 -9.83 -11.32
N PHE A 211 -11.47 -9.09 -10.25
CA PHE A 211 -12.72 -8.33 -10.16
C PHE A 211 -12.81 -7.27 -11.27
N ALA A 212 -11.74 -6.52 -11.50
CA ALA A 212 -11.66 -5.54 -12.58
C ALA A 212 -11.79 -6.19 -13.99
N LEU A 213 -11.31 -7.42 -14.15
CA LEU A 213 -11.47 -8.24 -15.36
C LEU A 213 -12.85 -8.91 -15.45
N LYS A 214 -13.72 -8.73 -14.46
CA LYS A 214 -15.03 -9.39 -14.33
C LYS A 214 -14.95 -10.93 -14.24
N ASN A 215 -13.77 -11.46 -13.88
CA ASN A 215 -13.60 -12.86 -13.57
C ASN A 215 -13.92 -13.09 -12.08
N TYR A 216 -15.20 -13.05 -11.75
CA TYR A 216 -15.66 -13.03 -10.38
C TYR A 216 -15.37 -14.31 -9.61
N ASP A 217 -15.38 -15.49 -10.26
CA ASP A 217 -15.01 -16.75 -9.60
C ASP A 217 -13.55 -16.75 -9.15
N ALA A 218 -12.64 -16.31 -10.01
CA ALA A 218 -11.23 -16.17 -9.66
C ALA A 218 -11.01 -15.09 -8.58
N ALA A 219 -11.75 -13.98 -8.64
CA ALA A 219 -11.71 -12.95 -7.63
C ALA A 219 -12.13 -13.49 -6.25
N VAL A 220 -13.27 -14.21 -6.18
CA VAL A 220 -13.74 -14.86 -4.94
C VAL A 220 -12.71 -15.83 -4.39
N ALA A 221 -12.06 -16.63 -5.26
CA ALA A 221 -11.03 -17.57 -4.82
C ALA A 221 -9.81 -16.86 -4.21
N ALA A 222 -9.39 -15.73 -4.78
CA ALA A 222 -8.28 -14.93 -4.27
C ALA A 222 -8.63 -14.25 -2.94
N TYR A 223 -9.78 -13.58 -2.85
CA TYR A 223 -10.23 -12.93 -1.60
C TYR A 223 -10.44 -13.92 -0.45
N LYS A 224 -10.92 -15.13 -0.73
CA LYS A 224 -11.01 -16.20 0.27
C LYS A 224 -9.68 -16.57 0.90
N ARG A 225 -8.57 -16.45 0.17
CA ARG A 225 -7.23 -16.68 0.75
C ARG A 225 -6.90 -15.61 1.78
N THR A 226 -7.18 -14.35 1.48
CA THR A 226 -7.03 -13.24 2.43
C THR A 226 -7.87 -13.46 3.68
N LEU A 227 -9.16 -13.79 3.52
CA LEU A 227 -10.10 -13.97 4.62
C LEU A 227 -9.84 -15.22 5.48
N LYS A 228 -9.05 -16.18 5.00
CA LYS A 228 -8.55 -17.30 5.82
C LYS A 228 -7.45 -16.86 6.79
N ILE A 229 -6.69 -15.82 6.45
CA ILE A 229 -5.65 -15.26 7.32
C ILE A 229 -6.28 -14.32 8.33
N GLU A 230 -7.16 -13.43 7.86
CA GLU A 230 -7.88 -12.46 8.70
C GLU A 230 -9.34 -12.33 8.24
N ALA A 231 -10.27 -12.87 9.04
CA ALA A 231 -11.69 -12.98 8.67
C ALA A 231 -12.40 -11.62 8.54
N ASN A 232 -11.86 -10.57 9.17
CA ASN A 232 -12.37 -9.20 9.12
C ASN A 232 -11.54 -8.26 8.23
N ALA A 233 -10.77 -8.80 7.28
CA ALA A 233 -10.10 -8.02 6.24
C ALA A 233 -11.12 -7.42 5.27
N PHE A 234 -11.71 -6.27 5.63
CA PHE A 234 -12.81 -5.65 4.87
C PHE A 234 -12.43 -5.24 3.46
N GLU A 235 -11.15 -4.95 3.23
CA GLU A 235 -10.60 -4.68 1.90
C GLU A 235 -10.78 -5.86 0.93
N ALA A 236 -10.84 -7.08 1.43
CA ALA A 236 -11.13 -8.28 0.64
C ALA A 236 -12.60 -8.71 0.74
N LEU A 237 -13.21 -8.58 1.93
CA LEU A 237 -14.59 -9.02 2.19
C LEU A 237 -15.61 -8.28 1.32
N LEU A 238 -15.54 -6.95 1.29
CA LEU A 238 -16.55 -6.15 0.61
C LEU A 238 -16.52 -6.33 -0.92
N PRO A 239 -15.36 -6.30 -1.59
CA PRO A 239 -15.30 -6.65 -3.02
C PRO A 239 -15.70 -8.10 -3.30
N MET A 240 -15.37 -9.06 -2.40
CA MET A 240 -15.81 -10.44 -2.54
C MET A 240 -17.34 -10.58 -2.49
N VAL A 241 -18.00 -9.86 -1.58
CA VAL A 241 -19.47 -9.83 -1.53
C VAL A 241 -20.06 -9.31 -2.85
N GLN A 242 -19.47 -8.25 -3.43
CA GLN A 242 -19.90 -7.74 -4.73
C GLN A 242 -19.68 -8.76 -5.85
N ALA A 243 -18.56 -9.47 -5.83
CA ALA A 243 -18.27 -10.54 -6.81
C ALA A 243 -19.28 -11.68 -6.67
N LEU A 244 -19.60 -12.10 -5.44
CA LEU A 244 -20.61 -13.14 -5.17
C LEU A 244 -22.01 -12.72 -5.61
N GLN A 245 -22.40 -11.45 -5.42
CA GLN A 245 -23.65 -10.92 -5.95
C GLN A 245 -23.69 -10.94 -7.49
N ALA A 246 -22.57 -10.59 -8.14
CA ALA A 246 -22.47 -10.68 -9.60
C ALA A 246 -22.56 -12.12 -10.14
N LEU A 247 -22.25 -13.09 -9.30
CA LEU A 247 -22.39 -14.55 -9.58
C LEU A 247 -23.72 -15.13 -9.13
N HIS A 248 -24.65 -14.32 -8.59
CA HIS A 248 -25.92 -14.77 -7.99
C HIS A 248 -25.71 -15.81 -6.86
N ARG A 249 -24.71 -15.56 -6.00
CA ARG A 249 -24.34 -16.41 -4.84
C ARG A 249 -24.57 -15.65 -3.53
N GLU A 250 -25.75 -15.08 -3.38
CA GLU A 250 -26.12 -14.17 -2.29
C GLU A 250 -26.06 -14.87 -0.92
N GLU A 251 -26.43 -16.13 -0.84
CA GLU A 251 -26.38 -16.93 0.40
C GLU A 251 -24.93 -17.07 0.92
N GLU A 252 -24.01 -17.30 0.02
CA GLU A 252 -22.59 -17.37 0.37
C GLU A 252 -22.05 -16.01 0.83
N ALA A 253 -22.47 -14.92 0.18
CA ALA A 253 -22.14 -13.57 0.60
C ALA A 253 -22.63 -13.28 2.03
N LEU A 254 -23.87 -13.69 2.37
CA LEU A 254 -24.41 -13.58 3.72
C LEU A 254 -23.61 -14.39 4.75
N MET A 255 -23.17 -15.60 4.39
CA MET A 255 -22.34 -16.41 5.30
C MET A 255 -21.06 -15.67 5.68
N TRP A 256 -20.37 -15.06 4.71
CA TRP A 256 -19.14 -14.31 4.96
C TRP A 256 -19.38 -13.04 5.78
N LEU A 257 -20.43 -12.28 5.48
CA LEU A 257 -20.80 -11.10 6.24
C LEU A 257 -21.19 -11.46 7.69
N ASN A 258 -21.95 -12.54 7.88
CA ASN A 258 -22.31 -13.02 9.21
C ASN A 258 -21.07 -13.46 10.01
N SER A 259 -20.09 -14.12 9.36
CA SER A 259 -18.84 -14.49 10.01
C SER A 259 -18.05 -13.25 10.46
N ALA A 260 -17.96 -12.22 9.63
CA ALA A 260 -17.28 -10.98 9.99
C ALA A 260 -17.97 -10.21 11.13
N LEU A 261 -19.30 -10.32 11.22
CA LEU A 261 -20.12 -9.64 12.23
C LEU A 261 -20.38 -10.48 13.50
N GLN A 262 -19.76 -11.66 13.61
CA GLN A 262 -20.03 -12.60 14.71
C GLN A 262 -19.70 -12.03 16.10
N TYR A 263 -18.63 -11.20 16.16
CA TYR A 263 -18.11 -10.70 17.43
C TYR A 263 -18.29 -9.19 17.63
N GLU A 264 -18.47 -8.45 16.55
CA GLU A 264 -18.60 -6.99 16.58
C GLU A 264 -19.43 -6.47 15.40
N ASN A 265 -20.22 -5.42 15.63
CA ASN A 265 -21.01 -4.75 14.60
C ASN A 265 -20.14 -3.73 13.85
N TYR A 266 -19.37 -4.19 12.89
CA TYR A 266 -18.62 -3.30 12.02
C TYR A 266 -19.54 -2.57 11.04
N GLU A 267 -19.35 -1.28 10.87
CA GLU A 267 -20.23 -0.41 10.10
C GLU A 267 -20.34 -0.85 8.64
N GLU A 268 -19.21 -1.00 7.94
CA GLU A 268 -19.20 -1.32 6.52
C GLU A 268 -19.80 -2.71 6.20
N PRO A 269 -19.42 -3.80 6.88
CA PRO A 269 -20.07 -5.11 6.70
C PRO A 269 -21.55 -5.11 7.05
N LEU A 270 -21.96 -4.36 8.08
CA LEU A 270 -23.37 -4.27 8.47
C LEU A 270 -24.21 -3.56 7.40
N VAL A 271 -23.67 -2.46 6.83
CA VAL A 271 -24.28 -1.77 5.68
C VAL A 271 -24.37 -2.71 4.46
N ALA A 272 -23.30 -3.48 4.19
CA ALA A 272 -23.28 -4.43 3.09
C ALA A 272 -24.34 -5.52 3.28
N ARG A 273 -24.49 -6.07 4.50
CA ARG A 273 -25.49 -7.10 4.83
C ARG A 273 -26.92 -6.57 4.71
N ALA A 274 -27.18 -5.38 5.23
CA ALA A 274 -28.49 -4.74 5.10
C ALA A 274 -28.90 -4.55 3.63
N LYS A 275 -27.97 -4.10 2.80
CA LYS A 275 -28.21 -3.96 1.35
C LYS A 275 -28.44 -5.30 0.67
N LEU A 276 -27.69 -6.33 1.06
CA LEU A 276 -27.82 -7.68 0.51
C LEU A 276 -29.17 -8.29 0.90
N HIS A 277 -29.58 -8.17 2.17
CA HIS A 277 -30.92 -8.59 2.62
C HIS A 277 -32.03 -7.92 1.82
N ARG A 278 -31.92 -6.60 1.58
CA ARG A 278 -32.87 -5.89 0.72
C ARG A 278 -32.91 -6.45 -0.70
N ALA A 279 -31.74 -6.73 -1.29
CA ALA A 279 -31.66 -7.30 -2.65
C ALA A 279 -32.30 -8.70 -2.74
N MET A 280 -32.27 -9.46 -1.65
CA MET A 280 -32.90 -10.77 -1.52
C MET A 280 -34.39 -10.71 -1.10
N ALA A 281 -34.98 -9.50 -1.04
CA ALA A 281 -36.32 -9.24 -0.55
C ALA A 281 -36.57 -9.73 0.91
N ASN A 282 -35.53 -9.70 1.75
CA ASN A 282 -35.58 -9.98 3.19
C ASN A 282 -35.65 -8.67 3.96
N GLU A 283 -36.78 -7.93 3.81
CA GLU A 283 -36.92 -6.57 4.31
C GLU A 283 -36.86 -6.49 5.85
N GLU A 284 -37.35 -7.50 6.60
CA GLU A 284 -37.26 -7.56 8.05
C GLU A 284 -35.81 -7.66 8.53
N ALA A 285 -34.99 -8.49 7.89
CA ALA A 285 -33.57 -8.62 8.22
C ALA A 285 -32.79 -7.34 7.86
N ALA A 286 -33.09 -6.76 6.71
CA ALA A 286 -32.52 -5.46 6.32
C ALA A 286 -32.89 -4.36 7.32
N LEU A 287 -34.16 -4.31 7.77
CA LEU A 287 -34.61 -3.34 8.77
C LEU A 287 -33.84 -3.51 10.08
N ALA A 288 -33.66 -4.75 10.55
CA ALA A 288 -32.92 -5.02 11.79
C ALA A 288 -31.48 -4.46 11.73
N ASP A 289 -30.76 -4.68 10.62
CA ASP A 289 -29.43 -4.15 10.43
C ASP A 289 -29.40 -2.62 10.41
N TRP A 290 -30.36 -1.98 9.70
CA TRP A 290 -30.48 -0.53 9.69
C TRP A 290 -30.87 0.06 11.05
N GLU A 291 -31.63 -0.65 11.87
CA GLU A 291 -31.96 -0.23 13.24
C GLU A 291 -30.69 -0.20 14.11
N VAL A 292 -29.80 -1.21 13.98
CA VAL A 292 -28.50 -1.22 14.66
C VAL A 292 -27.63 -0.04 14.21
N LEU A 293 -27.49 0.16 12.90
CA LEU A 293 -26.69 1.26 12.34
C LEU A 293 -27.17 2.64 12.80
N VAL A 294 -28.49 2.86 12.82
CA VAL A 294 -29.06 4.13 13.31
C VAL A 294 -28.88 4.31 14.81
N LYS A 295 -28.86 3.22 15.59
CA LYS A 295 -28.61 3.27 17.05
C LYS A 295 -27.16 3.66 17.33
N GLU A 296 -26.22 3.11 16.57
CA GLU A 296 -24.78 3.38 16.72
C GLU A 296 -24.39 4.75 16.14
N ASN A 297 -25.02 5.14 15.03
CA ASN A 297 -24.76 6.40 14.32
C ASN A 297 -26.04 7.25 14.17
N PRO A 298 -26.61 7.80 15.25
CA PRO A 298 -27.91 8.48 15.23
C PRO A 298 -27.91 9.77 14.42
N GLN A 299 -26.75 10.36 14.13
CA GLN A 299 -26.62 11.58 13.32
C GLN A 299 -26.49 11.28 11.81
N ASN A 300 -26.33 10.02 11.42
CA ASN A 300 -26.24 9.64 10.02
C ASN A 300 -27.64 9.62 9.38
N LEU A 301 -27.99 10.70 8.68
CA LEU A 301 -29.30 10.84 8.06
C LEU A 301 -29.52 9.82 6.93
N GLN A 302 -28.49 9.36 6.25
CA GLN A 302 -28.60 8.33 5.20
C GLN A 302 -29.06 6.98 5.79
N TYR A 303 -28.54 6.60 6.95
CA TYR A 303 -29.00 5.38 7.63
C TYR A 303 -30.46 5.50 8.10
N GLN A 304 -30.85 6.70 8.56
CA GLN A 304 -32.26 6.95 8.92
C GLN A 304 -33.18 6.89 7.70
N VAL A 305 -32.74 7.36 6.51
CA VAL A 305 -33.48 7.22 5.26
C VAL A 305 -33.65 5.75 4.88
N ALA A 306 -32.53 4.98 4.88
CA ALA A 306 -32.57 3.55 4.57
C ALA A 306 -33.48 2.78 5.52
N ARG A 307 -33.45 3.09 6.83
CA ARG A 307 -34.39 2.52 7.81
C ARG A 307 -35.84 2.89 7.50
N ALA A 308 -36.12 4.14 7.13
CA ALA A 308 -37.47 4.58 6.78
C ALA A 308 -38.01 3.84 5.55
N GLU A 309 -37.17 3.61 4.52
CA GLU A 309 -37.54 2.78 3.38
C GLU A 309 -37.89 1.35 3.79
N MET A 310 -37.08 0.72 4.65
CA MET A 310 -37.35 -0.64 5.11
C MET A 310 -38.59 -0.71 6.00
N LEU A 311 -38.87 0.30 6.85
CA LEU A 311 -40.13 0.41 7.60
C LEU A 311 -41.34 0.45 6.66
N LEU A 312 -41.24 1.13 5.54
CA LEU A 312 -42.31 1.16 4.53
C LEU A 312 -42.45 -0.20 3.84
N ALA A 313 -41.36 -0.82 3.45
CA ALA A 313 -41.35 -2.12 2.77
C ALA A 313 -41.98 -3.21 3.61
N VAL A 314 -41.68 -3.27 4.93
CA VAL A 314 -42.32 -4.22 5.89
C VAL A 314 -43.74 -3.80 6.32
N GLY A 315 -44.36 -2.81 5.67
CA GLY A 315 -45.73 -2.39 5.94
C GLY A 315 -45.94 -1.54 7.20
N LYS A 316 -44.87 -1.14 7.92
CA LYS A 316 -44.94 -0.31 9.13
C LYS A 316 -45.11 1.19 8.79
N LYS A 317 -46.14 1.53 7.98
CA LYS A 317 -46.37 2.87 7.40
C LYS A 317 -46.36 4.00 8.43
N LYS A 318 -46.98 3.81 9.61
CA LYS A 318 -47.01 4.84 10.66
C LYS A 318 -45.58 5.18 11.14
N LYS A 319 -44.75 4.14 11.42
CA LYS A 319 -43.37 4.35 11.84
C LYS A 319 -42.52 4.97 10.73
N ALA A 320 -42.73 4.59 9.46
CA ALA A 320 -42.05 5.19 8.30
C ALA A 320 -42.39 6.69 8.19
N LYS A 321 -43.68 7.07 8.31
CA LYS A 321 -44.11 8.48 8.32
C LYS A 321 -43.46 9.29 9.46
N ASP A 322 -43.40 8.73 10.66
CA ASP A 322 -42.75 9.40 11.78
C ASP A 322 -41.26 9.55 11.59
N ALA A 323 -40.58 8.58 10.95
CA ALA A 323 -39.20 8.65 10.60
C ALA A 323 -38.94 9.75 9.54
N VAL A 324 -39.76 9.84 8.49
CA VAL A 324 -39.69 10.89 7.48
C VAL A 324 -39.85 12.28 8.09
N LYS A 325 -40.84 12.45 9.00
CA LYS A 325 -41.01 13.74 9.71
C LYS A 325 -39.74 14.13 10.47
N LYS A 326 -39.13 13.20 11.18
CA LYS A 326 -37.87 13.46 11.92
C LYS A 326 -36.74 13.84 10.97
N LEU A 327 -36.59 13.18 9.84
CA LEU A 327 -35.61 13.50 8.81
C LEU A 327 -35.79 14.94 8.29
N LEU A 328 -37.01 15.33 7.95
CA LEU A 328 -37.32 16.67 7.47
C LEU A 328 -37.03 17.74 8.57
N HIS A 329 -37.38 17.46 9.81
CA HIS A 329 -37.03 18.34 10.94
C HIS A 329 -35.53 18.45 11.18
N ALA A 330 -34.77 17.38 10.88
CA ALA A 330 -33.30 17.37 10.96
C ALA A 330 -32.64 18.07 9.75
N GLY A 331 -33.44 18.63 8.83
CA GLY A 331 -32.95 19.38 7.67
C GLY A 331 -32.63 18.53 6.44
N PHE A 332 -33.03 17.25 6.41
CA PHE A 332 -32.87 16.44 5.19
C PHE A 332 -33.80 16.95 4.10
N PRO A 333 -33.28 17.22 2.87
CA PRO A 333 -34.09 17.79 1.81
C PRO A 333 -35.17 16.82 1.33
N HIS A 334 -36.44 17.24 1.30
CA HIS A 334 -37.56 16.42 0.83
C HIS A 334 -37.31 15.82 -0.56
N ARG A 335 -36.75 16.60 -1.48
CA ARG A 335 -36.44 16.19 -2.85
C ARG A 335 -35.40 15.05 -2.96
N GLU A 336 -34.59 14.85 -1.92
CA GLU A 336 -33.56 13.80 -1.85
C GLU A 336 -34.09 12.52 -1.19
N LEU A 337 -35.29 12.52 -0.67
CA LEU A 337 -35.93 11.31 -0.20
C LEU A 337 -36.27 10.39 -1.40
N PRO A 338 -36.19 9.07 -1.22
CA PRO A 338 -36.74 8.12 -2.20
C PRO A 338 -38.21 8.41 -2.53
N ALA A 339 -38.61 8.25 -3.80
CA ALA A 339 -39.96 8.60 -4.28
C ALA A 339 -41.06 8.03 -3.40
N GLN A 340 -40.93 6.76 -2.98
CA GLN A 340 -41.90 6.08 -2.11
C GLN A 340 -42.08 6.76 -0.74
N LEU A 341 -40.99 7.40 -0.23
CA LEU A 341 -41.04 8.14 1.05
C LEU A 341 -41.58 9.56 0.88
N GLN A 342 -41.42 10.18 -0.30
CA GLN A 342 -41.98 11.48 -0.63
C GLN A 342 -43.53 11.45 -0.68
N GLU A 343 -44.09 10.32 -1.06
CA GLU A 343 -45.55 10.13 -1.21
C GLU A 343 -46.27 9.76 0.11
N ILE A 344 -45.52 9.54 1.18
CA ILE A 344 -46.13 9.21 2.52
C ILE A 344 -46.84 10.45 3.07
N LYS A 345 -48.17 10.42 3.02
CA LYS A 345 -49.04 11.46 3.60
C LYS A 345 -49.34 11.22 5.07
#